data_5b7921387de89800d244cb4e26d95f6a
#
_entry.id   5b7921387de89800d244cb4e26d95f6a
#
_cell.length_a   1.000
_cell.length_b   1.000
_cell.length_c   1.000
_cell.angle_alpha   90.00
_cell.angle_beta   90.00
_cell.angle_gamma   90.00
#
_symmetry.space_group_name_H-M   'P 1'
#
loop_
_entity.id
_entity.type
_entity.pdbx_description
1 polymer ?
#
loop_
_entity_poly.entity_id
_entity_poly.type
_entity_poly.pdbx_seq_one_letter_code
_entity_poly.pdbx_strand_id
1 'polypeptide(L)' 'VALAARQAEQRVRAALRDLPAEQAEVIALSFFEDKPHSTIAAELDLPLGTVKSRLRLAFARLRGALGESIGERP' A
#
# COMPACT_ATOMS: atom_id res chain seq x y z
N VAL A 1 2.82 19.13 15.49
CA VAL A 1 2.56 17.74 15.57
C VAL A 1 1.39 17.30 14.74
N ALA A 2 0.26 17.90 14.96
CA ALA A 2 -0.90 17.56 14.16
C ALA A 2 -0.68 17.90 12.70
N LEU A 3 0.01 18.98 12.43
CA LEU A 3 0.27 19.37 11.09
C LEU A 3 1.21 18.37 10.41
N ALA A 4 2.24 17.94 11.09
CA ALA A 4 3.16 16.96 10.51
C ALA A 4 2.44 15.65 10.22
N ALA A 5 1.55 15.24 11.12
CA ALA A 5 0.81 14.02 10.91
C ALA A 5 -0.12 14.13 9.71
N ARG A 6 -0.74 15.29 9.53
CA ARG A 6 -1.59 15.52 8.41
C ARG A 6 -0.82 15.52 7.12
N GLN A 7 0.37 16.11 7.10
CA GLN A 7 1.18 16.13 5.91
C GLN A 7 1.62 14.73 5.51
N ALA A 8 1.98 13.93 6.50
CA ALA A 8 2.37 12.55 6.21
C ALA A 8 1.19 11.76 5.65
N GLU A 9 0.03 11.97 6.23
CA GLU A 9 -1.15 11.29 5.78
C GLU A 9 -1.49 11.68 4.34
N GLN A 10 -1.36 12.96 4.02
CA GLN A 10 -1.64 13.41 2.67
C GLN A 10 -0.66 12.85 1.66
N ARG A 11 0.61 12.70 2.05
CA ARG A 11 1.58 12.10 1.17
C ARG A 11 1.25 10.66 0.90
N VAL A 12 0.84 9.93 1.91
CA VAL A 12 0.47 8.53 1.74
C VAL A 12 -0.74 8.44 0.82
N ARG A 13 -1.73 9.30 1.01
CA ARG A 13 -2.90 9.26 0.16
C ARG A 13 -2.56 9.57 -1.28
N ALA A 14 -1.67 10.53 -1.51
CA ALA A 14 -1.26 10.87 -2.86
C ALA A 14 -0.52 9.69 -3.50
N ALA A 15 0.35 9.05 -2.74
CA ALA A 15 1.09 7.91 -3.26
C ALA A 15 0.15 6.75 -3.59
N LEU A 16 -0.87 6.56 -2.77
CA LEU A 16 -1.85 5.51 -3.03
C LEU A 16 -2.63 5.79 -4.31
N ARG A 17 -2.93 7.04 -4.57
CA ARG A 17 -3.66 7.38 -5.78
C ARG A 17 -2.84 7.12 -7.04
N ASP A 18 -1.52 7.14 -6.90
CA ASP A 18 -0.67 6.91 -8.04
C ASP A 18 -0.41 5.43 -8.32
N LEU A 19 -0.89 4.56 -7.47
CA LEU A 19 -0.72 3.13 -7.68
C LEU A 19 -1.64 2.64 -8.78
N PRO A 20 -1.22 1.63 -9.54
CA PRO A 20 -2.16 0.97 -10.45
C PRO A 20 -3.34 0.45 -9.66
N ALA A 21 -4.49 0.39 -10.27
CA ALA A 21 -5.74 0.03 -9.59
C ALA A 21 -5.64 -1.28 -8.84
N GLU A 22 -5.04 -2.29 -9.45
CA GLU A 22 -4.98 -3.59 -8.80
C GLU A 22 -4.04 -3.59 -7.60
N GLN A 23 -3.03 -2.74 -7.60
CA GLN A 23 -2.15 -2.63 -6.44
C GLN A 23 -2.82 -1.83 -5.34
N ALA A 24 -3.53 -0.78 -5.71
CA ALA A 24 -4.25 0.03 -4.74
C ALA A 24 -5.32 -0.80 -4.04
N GLU A 25 -5.96 -1.70 -4.77
CA GLU A 25 -7.02 -2.52 -4.21
C GLU A 25 -6.50 -3.45 -3.12
N VAL A 26 -5.40 -4.14 -3.37
CA VAL A 26 -4.88 -5.05 -2.36
C VAL A 26 -4.33 -4.30 -1.15
N ILE A 27 -3.76 -3.11 -1.36
CA ILE A 27 -3.30 -2.30 -0.25
C ILE A 27 -4.49 -1.87 0.61
N ALA A 28 -5.58 -1.45 -0.02
CA ALA A 28 -6.75 -1.02 0.72
C ALA A 28 -7.32 -2.16 1.56
N LEU A 29 -7.43 -3.33 0.97
CA LEU A 29 -7.98 -4.46 1.70
C LEU A 29 -7.06 -4.92 2.82
N SER A 30 -5.77 -4.87 2.59
CA SER A 30 -4.83 -5.33 3.59
C SER A 30 -4.65 -4.35 4.73
N PHE A 31 -4.46 -3.08 4.42
CA PHE A 31 -4.19 -2.12 5.44
C PHE A 31 -5.41 -1.42 6.01
N PHE A 32 -6.31 -0.99 5.19
CA PHE A 32 -7.44 -0.23 5.70
C PHE A 32 -8.55 -1.12 6.23
N GLU A 33 -8.72 -2.29 5.64
CA GLU A 33 -9.73 -3.21 6.10
C GLU A 33 -9.14 -4.36 6.91
N ASP A 34 -7.82 -4.36 7.06
CA ASP A 34 -7.13 -5.32 7.89
C ASP A 34 -7.49 -6.77 7.57
N LYS A 35 -7.58 -7.10 6.33
CA LYS A 35 -7.92 -8.46 5.92
C LYS A 35 -6.69 -9.31 5.71
N PRO A 36 -6.72 -10.56 6.09
CA PRO A 36 -5.60 -11.45 5.82
C PRO A 36 -5.45 -11.66 4.32
N HIS A 37 -4.24 -11.99 3.88
CA HIS A 37 -3.97 -12.16 2.46
C HIS A 37 -4.82 -13.28 1.86
N SER A 38 -5.06 -14.33 2.61
CA SER A 38 -5.90 -15.43 2.10
C SER A 38 -7.33 -14.99 1.87
N THR A 39 -7.83 -14.11 2.73
CA THR A 39 -9.17 -13.58 2.56
C THR A 39 -9.23 -12.69 1.34
N ILE A 40 -8.21 -11.85 1.14
CA ILE A 40 -8.15 -10.98 -0.03
C ILE A 40 -8.13 -11.82 -1.30
N ALA A 41 -7.33 -12.90 -1.29
CA ALA A 41 -7.25 -13.77 -2.46
C ALA A 41 -8.60 -14.36 -2.78
N ALA A 42 -9.32 -14.79 -1.77
CA ALA A 42 -10.64 -15.36 -1.97
C ALA A 42 -11.63 -14.32 -2.48
N GLU A 43 -11.60 -13.13 -1.91
CA GLU A 43 -12.55 -12.09 -2.31
C GLU A 43 -12.30 -11.61 -3.73
N LEU A 44 -11.06 -11.52 -4.13
CA LEU A 44 -10.74 -11.04 -5.46
C LEU A 44 -10.63 -12.18 -6.48
N ASP A 45 -10.80 -13.41 -6.00
CA ASP A 45 -10.71 -14.59 -6.86
C ASP A 45 -9.34 -14.63 -7.53
N LEU A 46 -8.29 -14.48 -6.75
CA LEU A 46 -6.93 -14.50 -7.24
C LEU A 46 -6.12 -15.53 -6.48
N PRO A 47 -5.06 -16.05 -7.08
CA PRO A 47 -4.15 -16.90 -6.33
C PRO A 47 -3.50 -16.10 -5.22
N LEU A 48 -3.21 -16.75 -4.12
CA LEU A 48 -2.59 -16.08 -2.98
C LEU A 48 -1.25 -15.46 -3.37
N GLY A 49 -0.48 -16.15 -4.20
CA GLY A 49 0.81 -15.63 -4.66
C GLY A 49 0.65 -14.32 -5.42
N THR A 50 -0.44 -14.19 -6.16
CA THR A 50 -0.71 -12.98 -6.91
C THR A 50 -0.99 -11.81 -5.96
N VAL A 51 -1.77 -12.07 -4.89
CA VAL A 51 -2.05 -11.05 -3.89
C VAL A 51 -0.74 -10.60 -3.26
N LYS A 52 0.11 -11.55 -2.89
CA LYS A 52 1.40 -11.22 -2.26
C LYS A 52 2.29 -10.45 -3.21
N SER A 53 2.31 -10.81 -4.48
CA SER A 53 3.11 -10.09 -5.47
C SER A 53 2.62 -8.67 -5.64
N ARG A 54 1.32 -8.49 -5.72
CA ARG A 54 0.75 -7.16 -5.88
C ARG A 54 1.04 -6.29 -4.67
N LEU A 55 0.99 -6.87 -3.47
CA LEU A 55 1.33 -6.13 -2.27
C LEU A 55 2.79 -5.73 -2.28
N ARG A 56 3.66 -6.65 -2.70
CA ARG A 56 5.08 -6.34 -2.76
C ARG A 56 5.36 -5.20 -3.72
N LEU A 57 4.73 -5.22 -4.89
CA LEU A 57 4.93 -4.17 -5.88
C LEU A 57 4.36 -2.85 -5.38
N ALA A 58 3.21 -2.91 -4.70
CA ALA A 58 2.61 -1.71 -4.15
C ALA A 58 3.51 -1.08 -3.10
N PHE A 59 4.07 -1.91 -2.21
CA PHE A 59 4.98 -1.41 -1.19
C PHE A 59 6.23 -0.81 -1.81
N ALA A 60 6.75 -1.43 -2.87
CA ALA A 60 7.92 -0.91 -3.54
C ALA A 60 7.65 0.47 -4.13
N ARG A 61 6.48 0.64 -4.72
CA ARG A 61 6.13 1.93 -5.26
C ARG A 61 5.91 2.97 -4.17
N LEU A 62 5.24 2.58 -3.10
CA LEU A 62 5.02 3.49 -1.99
C LEU A 62 6.34 3.89 -1.35
N ARG A 63 7.25 2.94 -1.20
CA ARG A 63 8.54 3.24 -0.64
C ARG A 63 9.30 4.20 -1.54
N GLY A 64 9.21 4.04 -2.85
CA GLY A 64 9.85 4.95 -3.77
C GLY A 64 9.29 6.35 -3.69
N ALA A 65 7.96 6.45 -3.56
CA ALA A 65 7.31 7.75 -3.49
C ALA A 65 7.59 8.46 -2.18
N LEU A 66 7.69 7.70 -1.09
CA LEU A 66 7.91 8.28 0.23
C LEU A 66 9.31 8.04 0.74
N GLY A 67 10.10 7.46 -0.09
CA GLY A 67 11.35 6.87 0.32
C GLY A 67 12.33 7.75 0.98
N GLU A 68 12.44 8.91 0.47
CA GLU A 68 13.36 9.74 1.03
C GLU A 68 13.07 9.95 2.45
N SER A 69 11.88 10.08 2.85
CA SER A 69 11.57 10.32 4.22
C SER A 69 11.51 9.08 5.02
N ILE A 70 11.28 7.95 4.40
CA ILE A 70 11.17 6.74 5.14
C ILE A 70 12.30 5.84 5.02
N GLY A 71 12.67 5.53 3.87
CA GLY A 71 13.65 4.56 3.60
C GLY A 71 15.04 5.01 3.79
N GLU A 72 15.23 6.26 3.88
CA GLU A 72 16.44 6.75 3.97
C GLU A 72 17.01 6.65 5.24
N ARG A 73 17.30 5.70 5.74
CA ARG A 73 17.80 5.56 6.98
C ARG A 73 19.13 5.32 6.89
N PRO A 74 19.94 5.94 7.42
CA PRO A 74 21.35 5.63 7.41
C PRO A 74 21.67 4.37 8.10
#